data_8ac4c968d37b6a66692001ba3286ff81
#
_entry.id   8ac4c968d37b6a66692001ba3286ff81
#
_cell.length_a   1.000
_cell.length_b   1.000
_cell.length_c   1.000
_cell.angle_alpha   90.00
_cell.angle_beta   90.00
_cell.angle_gamma   90.00
#
_symmetry.space_group_name_H-M   'P 1'
#
loop_
_entity.id
_entity.type
_entity.pdbx_description
1 polymer ?
#
loop_
_entity_poly.entity_id
_entity_poly.type
_entity_poly.pdbx_seq_one_letter_code
_entity_poly.pdbx_strand_id
1 'polypeptide(L)'
;MRALIACRADAGKVPVLMLQAGIHPGESDGKDAGFIALRELLGETAAPGVLERIAILFVPAFNVDGHERFGRWNRPNQNGPEETDWRTTAQNLNLNRDYTKADAPEMRALLGLIRTWDPLVCADLHVTDGADFQPDISLQAEPLIQGDAQLYPLGRELRDALTARLARSGSMPLPFYPDLARTDDPASGFLLTVYSPRFSTGYFPQRNRFTVLVETPSSYPT
;
A
#
# COMPACT_ATOMS: atom_id res chain seq x y z
N MET A 1 13.02 -10.91 -3.69
CA MET A 1 12.11 -10.33 -2.68
C MET A 1 12.32 -11.02 -1.35
N ARG A 2 12.24 -10.30 -0.22
CA ARG A 2 12.25 -10.83 1.15
C ARG A 2 11.01 -10.35 1.89
N ALA A 3 10.50 -11.15 2.82
CA ALA A 3 9.40 -10.78 3.70
C ALA A 3 9.79 -11.04 5.16
N LEU A 4 9.24 -10.26 6.07
CA LEU A 4 9.39 -10.38 7.51
C LEU A 4 8.04 -10.76 8.10
N ILE A 5 8.04 -11.61 9.12
CA ILE A 5 6.85 -11.89 9.91
C ILE A 5 7.13 -11.52 11.37
N ALA A 6 6.29 -10.70 11.96
CA ALA A 6 6.33 -10.33 13.36
C ALA A 6 5.06 -10.81 14.06
N CYS A 7 5.20 -11.65 15.06
CA CYS A 7 4.12 -12.22 15.86
C CYS A 7 4.69 -12.73 17.19
N ARG A 8 3.93 -12.61 18.27
CA ARG A 8 4.25 -13.22 19.57
C ARG A 8 3.42 -14.48 19.86
N ALA A 9 2.27 -14.61 19.16
CA ALA A 9 1.45 -15.82 19.17
C ALA A 9 1.90 -16.82 18.07
N ASP A 10 1.14 -17.92 17.92
CA ASP A 10 1.28 -18.79 16.75
C ASP A 10 0.72 -18.05 15.52
N ALA A 11 1.60 -17.63 14.63
CA ALA A 11 1.24 -16.83 13.46
C ALA A 11 0.24 -17.54 12.51
N GLY A 12 0.14 -18.87 12.57
CA GLY A 12 -0.86 -19.63 11.82
C GLY A 12 -2.26 -19.63 12.44
N LYS A 13 -2.43 -19.04 13.63
CA LYS A 13 -3.70 -19.05 14.39
C LYS A 13 -4.30 -17.66 14.62
N VAL A 14 -3.62 -16.62 14.23
CA VAL A 14 -4.08 -15.23 14.38
C VAL A 14 -4.25 -14.59 13.01
N PRO A 15 -5.11 -13.56 12.89
CA PRO A 15 -5.24 -12.81 11.64
C PRO A 15 -3.91 -12.19 11.21
N VAL A 16 -3.66 -12.18 9.90
CA VAL A 16 -2.46 -11.59 9.31
C VAL A 16 -2.81 -10.23 8.70
N LEU A 17 -2.07 -9.20 9.09
CA LEU A 17 -2.01 -7.91 8.41
C LEU A 17 -0.76 -7.90 7.53
N MET A 18 -0.93 -7.75 6.23
CA MET A 18 0.16 -7.60 5.29
C MET A 18 0.44 -6.12 5.04
N LEU A 19 1.70 -5.72 5.17
CA LEU A 19 2.21 -4.44 4.74
C LEU A 19 3.09 -4.68 3.52
N GLN A 20 2.78 -4.02 2.42
CA GLN A 20 3.54 -4.10 1.17
C GLN A 20 4.05 -2.74 0.79
N ALA A 21 5.36 -2.61 0.57
CA ALA A 21 5.99 -1.39 0.11
C ALA A 21 6.90 -1.66 -1.09
N GLY A 22 7.22 -0.62 -1.85
CA GLY A 22 8.16 -0.69 -2.95
C GLY A 22 7.71 -1.54 -4.13
N ILE A 23 6.40 -1.62 -4.40
CA ILE A 23 5.91 -2.15 -5.68
C ILE A 23 6.36 -1.25 -6.83
N HIS A 24 6.39 0.06 -6.59
CA HIS A 24 7.09 1.04 -7.39
C HIS A 24 8.31 1.54 -6.61
N PRO A 25 9.52 1.15 -6.99
CA PRO A 25 10.74 1.70 -6.40
C PRO A 25 10.84 3.22 -6.59
N GLY A 26 11.49 3.87 -5.63
CA GLY A 26 11.47 5.33 -5.51
C GLY A 26 10.34 5.86 -4.61
N GLU A 27 9.31 5.05 -4.36
CA GLU A 27 8.26 5.31 -3.37
C GLU A 27 8.69 4.69 -2.02
N SER A 28 9.65 5.32 -1.33
CA SER A 28 10.36 4.71 -0.20
C SER A 28 9.66 4.88 1.15
N ASP A 29 8.71 5.81 1.29
CA ASP A 29 8.05 6.17 2.54
C ASP A 29 7.46 4.95 3.26
N GLY A 30 6.75 4.10 2.52
CA GLY A 30 6.15 2.89 3.06
C GLY A 30 7.15 1.88 3.58
N LYS A 31 8.34 1.80 2.96
CA LYS A 31 9.45 0.95 3.43
C LYS A 31 9.96 1.44 4.78
N ASP A 32 10.26 2.71 4.89
CA ASP A 32 10.84 3.29 6.09
C ASP A 32 9.83 3.34 7.24
N ALA A 33 8.59 3.76 6.96
CA ALA A 33 7.49 3.73 7.91
C ALA A 33 7.20 2.31 8.44
N GLY A 34 7.26 1.30 7.57
CA GLY A 34 7.06 -0.09 7.94
C GLY A 34 8.13 -0.61 8.91
N PHE A 35 9.41 -0.26 8.71
CA PHE A 35 10.48 -0.61 9.66
C PHE A 35 10.34 0.13 11.00
N ILE A 36 9.95 1.42 10.97
CA ILE A 36 9.68 2.19 12.20
C ILE A 36 8.53 1.54 12.97
N ALA A 37 7.41 1.25 12.29
CA ALA A 37 6.25 0.60 12.90
C ALA A 37 6.60 -0.76 13.51
N LEU A 38 7.36 -1.60 12.80
CA LEU A 38 7.80 -2.89 13.34
C LEU A 38 8.67 -2.73 14.58
N ARG A 39 9.60 -1.78 14.59
CA ARG A 39 10.43 -1.48 15.77
C ARG A 39 9.59 -1.08 16.97
N GLU A 40 8.59 -0.24 16.76
CA GLU A 40 7.69 0.23 17.82
C GLU A 40 6.78 -0.87 18.34
N LEU A 41 6.24 -1.72 17.45
CA LEU A 41 5.39 -2.85 17.81
C LEU A 41 6.17 -3.92 18.58
N LEU A 42 7.40 -4.23 18.15
CA LEU A 42 8.27 -5.19 18.83
C LEU A 42 8.73 -4.66 20.21
N GLY A 43 8.95 -3.36 20.32
CA GLY A 43 9.28 -2.67 21.56
C GLY A 43 8.09 -2.35 22.45
N GLU A 44 6.85 -2.66 22.02
CA GLU A 44 5.59 -2.39 22.73
C GLU A 44 5.33 -0.91 23.04
N THR A 45 5.94 -0.02 22.28
CA THR A 45 5.82 1.44 22.48
C THR A 45 4.59 2.04 21.77
N ALA A 46 4.14 1.44 20.66
CA ALA A 46 3.00 1.96 19.89
C ALA A 46 1.67 1.27 20.22
N ALA A 47 1.63 -0.05 20.31
CA ALA A 47 0.41 -0.84 20.56
C ALA A 47 0.74 -2.10 21.38
N PRO A 48 0.92 -1.96 22.70
CA PRO A 48 1.29 -3.10 23.55
C PRO A 48 0.33 -4.28 23.40
N GLY A 49 0.89 -5.49 23.30
CA GLY A 49 0.14 -6.75 23.18
C GLY A 49 -0.53 -6.97 21.82
N VAL A 50 -0.37 -6.10 20.83
CA VAL A 50 -0.99 -6.31 19.50
C VAL A 50 -0.44 -7.55 18.80
N LEU A 51 0.87 -7.83 18.91
CA LEU A 51 1.51 -8.99 18.29
C LEU A 51 1.11 -10.34 18.92
N GLU A 52 0.41 -10.33 20.05
CA GLU A 52 -0.23 -11.51 20.63
C GLU A 52 -1.56 -11.87 19.94
N ARG A 53 -2.15 -10.91 19.21
CA ARG A 53 -3.48 -11.02 18.60
C ARG A 53 -3.48 -11.03 17.07
N ILE A 54 -2.43 -10.50 16.45
CA ILE A 54 -2.26 -10.45 15.01
C ILE A 54 -0.81 -10.78 14.63
N ALA A 55 -0.62 -11.24 13.40
CA ALA A 55 0.69 -11.33 12.79
C ALA A 55 0.85 -10.21 11.75
N ILE A 56 2.01 -9.56 11.73
CA ILE A 56 2.38 -8.59 10.71
C ILE A 56 3.28 -9.27 9.69
N LEU A 57 2.83 -9.35 8.44
CA LEU A 57 3.63 -9.79 7.31
C LEU A 57 4.09 -8.57 6.53
N PHE A 58 5.39 -8.25 6.56
CA PHE A 58 5.93 -7.07 5.92
C PHE A 58 6.82 -7.41 4.73
N VAL A 59 6.51 -6.85 3.57
CA VAL A 59 7.31 -6.87 2.34
C VAL A 59 7.87 -5.46 2.12
N PRO A 60 9.11 -5.16 2.57
CA PRO A 60 9.64 -3.80 2.55
C PRO A 60 10.07 -3.31 1.17
N ALA A 61 10.47 -4.22 0.29
CA ALA A 61 10.91 -3.92 -1.07
C ALA A 61 10.42 -5.03 -2.00
N PHE A 62 9.24 -4.81 -2.59
CA PHE A 62 8.63 -5.81 -3.46
C PHE A 62 9.37 -5.91 -4.79
N ASN A 63 9.59 -4.80 -5.48
CA ASN A 63 10.34 -4.73 -6.75
C ASN A 63 11.83 -4.51 -6.47
N VAL A 64 12.55 -5.59 -6.16
CA VAL A 64 13.98 -5.52 -5.80
C VAL A 64 14.83 -5.01 -6.94
N ASP A 65 14.56 -5.45 -8.16
CA ASP A 65 15.35 -5.06 -9.35
C ASP A 65 15.26 -3.56 -9.62
N GLY A 66 14.06 -2.99 -9.46
CA GLY A 66 13.86 -1.57 -9.60
C GLY A 66 14.57 -0.77 -8.50
N HIS A 67 14.61 -1.30 -7.26
CA HIS A 67 15.35 -0.70 -6.14
C HIS A 67 16.88 -0.66 -6.37
N GLU A 68 17.43 -1.64 -7.06
CA GLU A 68 18.86 -1.68 -7.40
C GLU A 68 19.23 -0.82 -8.61
N ARG A 69 18.23 -0.30 -9.33
CA ARG A 69 18.45 0.49 -10.55
C ARG A 69 18.29 1.98 -10.28
N PHE A 70 19.31 2.60 -9.69
CA PHE A 70 19.36 4.03 -9.44
C PHE A 70 19.65 4.82 -10.72
N GLY A 71 19.08 6.05 -10.81
CA GLY A 71 19.36 6.98 -11.88
C GLY A 71 18.62 8.31 -11.73
N ARG A 72 19.24 9.35 -12.25
CA ARG A 72 18.82 10.74 -12.09
C ARG A 72 17.43 11.05 -12.65
N TRP A 73 16.99 10.31 -13.66
CA TRP A 73 15.76 10.60 -14.40
C TRP A 73 14.70 9.50 -14.27
N ASN A 74 14.84 8.64 -13.27
CA ASN A 74 13.99 7.46 -13.13
C ASN A 74 12.54 7.78 -12.73
N ARG A 75 12.32 8.87 -11.99
CA ARG A 75 11.00 9.32 -11.52
C ARG A 75 10.81 10.83 -11.74
N PRO A 76 10.77 11.28 -13.03
CA PRO A 76 10.70 12.71 -13.35
C PRO A 76 9.40 13.39 -12.92
N ASN A 77 8.38 12.61 -12.59
CA ASN A 77 7.07 13.04 -12.11
C ASN A 77 6.96 13.13 -10.58
N GLN A 78 8.04 12.91 -9.85
CA GLN A 78 8.07 13.00 -8.39
C GLN A 78 9.11 14.01 -7.93
N ASN A 79 8.80 14.77 -6.87
CA ASN A 79 9.75 15.61 -6.17
C ASN A 79 10.50 14.75 -5.14
N GLY A 80 11.56 14.13 -5.59
CA GLY A 80 12.38 13.24 -4.79
C GLY A 80 13.85 13.60 -4.84
N PRO A 81 14.74 12.73 -4.34
CA PRO A 81 16.16 12.92 -4.43
C PRO A 81 16.62 12.98 -5.90
N GLU A 82 17.81 13.57 -6.13
CA GLU A 82 18.37 13.73 -7.48
C GLU A 82 18.54 12.40 -8.23
N GLU A 83 18.85 11.33 -7.51
CA GLU A 83 18.87 9.97 -8.03
C GLU A 83 17.86 9.13 -7.25
N THR A 84 17.07 8.34 -7.97
CA THR A 84 16.02 7.48 -7.40
C THR A 84 15.95 6.16 -8.15
N ASP A 85 15.13 5.26 -7.65
CA ASP A 85 14.93 3.91 -8.14
C ASP A 85 14.10 3.88 -9.44
N TRP A 86 14.12 2.75 -10.14
CA TRP A 86 13.37 2.54 -11.38
C TRP A 86 12.00 1.90 -11.13
N ARG A 87 10.93 2.45 -11.72
CA ARG A 87 9.54 2.07 -11.47
C ARG A 87 9.21 0.61 -11.75
N THR A 88 9.79 0.02 -12.80
CA THR A 88 9.44 -1.34 -13.27
C THR A 88 10.50 -2.38 -12.90
N THR A 89 10.20 -3.67 -13.13
CA THR A 89 11.14 -4.78 -12.95
C THR A 89 12.27 -4.74 -14.00
N ALA A 90 13.25 -5.64 -13.89
CA ALA A 90 14.30 -5.82 -14.89
C ALA A 90 13.74 -6.16 -16.29
N GLN A 91 12.56 -6.79 -16.36
CA GLN A 91 11.86 -7.09 -17.61
C GLN A 91 10.94 -5.96 -18.07
N ASN A 92 11.01 -4.78 -17.45
CA ASN A 92 10.12 -3.64 -17.68
C ASN A 92 8.63 -3.92 -17.44
N LEU A 93 8.31 -4.85 -16.55
CA LEU A 93 6.94 -5.13 -16.13
C LEU A 93 6.56 -4.22 -14.95
N ASN A 94 5.34 -3.67 -14.98
CA ASN A 94 4.77 -2.94 -13.86
C ASN A 94 4.01 -3.92 -12.95
N LEU A 95 4.56 -4.19 -11.76
CA LEU A 95 3.98 -5.13 -10.81
C LEU A 95 2.58 -4.71 -10.34
N ASN A 96 2.30 -3.39 -10.25
CA ASN A 96 0.97 -2.88 -9.92
C ASN A 96 -0.01 -2.92 -11.11
N ARG A 97 0.19 -3.83 -12.05
CA ARG A 97 -0.71 -4.21 -13.16
C ARG A 97 -0.76 -5.72 -13.35
N ASP A 98 -0.15 -6.49 -12.42
CA ASP A 98 0.20 -7.90 -12.66
C ASP A 98 -0.46 -8.90 -11.69
N TYR A 99 -1.28 -8.46 -10.74
CA TYR A 99 -1.92 -9.33 -9.73
C TYR A 99 -2.75 -10.47 -10.34
N THR A 100 -3.32 -10.29 -11.55
CA THR A 100 -4.11 -11.32 -12.22
C THR A 100 -3.35 -12.08 -13.28
N LYS A 101 -2.35 -11.46 -13.92
CA LYS A 101 -1.58 -12.09 -14.99
C LYS A 101 -0.42 -12.92 -14.45
N ALA A 102 0.24 -12.42 -13.39
CA ALA A 102 1.40 -13.04 -12.77
C ALA A 102 2.53 -13.32 -13.77
N ASP A 103 2.78 -12.38 -14.70
CA ASP A 103 3.84 -12.48 -15.70
C ASP A 103 5.22 -12.35 -15.04
N ALA A 104 5.34 -11.44 -14.06
CA ALA A 104 6.59 -11.22 -13.33
C ALA A 104 6.87 -12.34 -12.31
N PRO A 105 8.11 -12.81 -12.18
CA PRO A 105 8.49 -13.79 -11.16
C PRO A 105 8.28 -13.23 -9.75
N GLU A 106 8.48 -11.94 -9.52
CA GLU A 106 8.22 -11.25 -8.26
C GLU A 106 6.75 -11.34 -7.87
N MET A 107 5.84 -11.11 -8.84
CA MET A 107 4.40 -11.24 -8.59
C MET A 107 4.01 -12.69 -8.26
N ARG A 108 4.56 -13.67 -8.97
CA ARG A 108 4.32 -15.09 -8.62
C ARG A 108 4.78 -15.43 -7.20
N ALA A 109 5.93 -14.88 -6.79
CA ALA A 109 6.43 -15.05 -5.44
C ALA A 109 5.52 -14.39 -4.39
N LEU A 110 5.03 -13.16 -4.65
CA LEU A 110 4.07 -12.47 -3.78
C LEU A 110 2.75 -13.24 -3.67
N LEU A 111 2.19 -13.72 -4.78
CA LEU A 111 0.95 -14.50 -4.77
C LEU A 111 1.13 -15.83 -4.01
N GLY A 112 2.32 -16.44 -4.09
CA GLY A 112 2.68 -17.59 -3.26
C GLY A 112 2.68 -17.27 -1.77
N LEU A 113 3.23 -16.11 -1.40
CA LEU A 113 3.24 -15.60 -0.02
C LEU A 113 1.81 -15.32 0.49
N ILE A 114 0.99 -14.63 -0.32
CA ILE A 114 -0.42 -14.37 -0.03
C ILE A 114 -1.20 -15.67 0.17
N ARG A 115 -0.96 -16.69 -0.66
CA ARG A 115 -1.61 -18.00 -0.52
C ARG A 115 -1.20 -18.72 0.78
N THR A 116 0.04 -18.57 1.21
CA THR A 116 0.58 -19.23 2.40
C THR A 116 0.06 -18.59 3.68
N TRP A 117 0.03 -17.25 3.73
CA TRP A 117 -0.30 -16.50 4.95
C TRP A 117 -1.74 -16.00 5.00
N ASP A 118 -2.46 -16.02 3.89
CA ASP A 118 -3.85 -15.60 3.70
C ASP A 118 -4.22 -14.30 4.46
N PRO A 119 -3.55 -13.17 4.16
CA PRO A 119 -3.72 -11.95 4.94
C PRO A 119 -5.17 -11.46 4.89
N LEU A 120 -5.72 -11.15 6.08
CA LEU A 120 -7.06 -10.58 6.21
C LEU A 120 -7.12 -9.16 5.64
N VAL A 121 -6.07 -8.39 5.85
CA VAL A 121 -5.94 -7.02 5.37
C VAL A 121 -4.58 -6.86 4.68
N CYS A 122 -4.56 -6.17 3.54
CA CYS A 122 -3.33 -5.73 2.88
C CYS A 122 -3.29 -4.21 2.84
N ALA A 123 -2.26 -3.60 3.42
CA ALA A 123 -1.91 -2.21 3.19
C ALA A 123 -0.83 -2.12 2.12
N ASP A 124 -1.18 -1.51 0.99
CA ASP A 124 -0.29 -1.27 -0.16
C ASP A 124 0.20 0.18 -0.12
N LEU A 125 1.49 0.35 0.15
CA LEU A 125 2.09 1.63 0.55
C LEU A 125 2.81 2.26 -0.64
N HIS A 126 2.32 3.44 -1.02
CA HIS A 126 2.72 4.19 -2.21
C HIS A 126 3.06 5.65 -1.89
N VAL A 127 3.56 6.33 -2.90
CA VAL A 127 3.78 7.79 -2.94
C VAL A 127 3.17 8.34 -4.24
N THR A 128 2.46 9.46 -4.15
CA THR A 128 1.77 10.07 -5.29
C THR A 128 2.71 10.47 -6.44
N ASP A 129 2.16 10.64 -7.63
CA ASP A 129 2.89 11.00 -8.85
C ASP A 129 3.16 12.53 -9.00
N GLY A 130 3.36 13.27 -7.89
CA GLY A 130 3.84 14.66 -7.90
C GLY A 130 2.74 15.72 -7.91
N ALA A 131 1.46 15.34 -7.93
CA ALA A 131 0.40 16.31 -7.74
C ALA A 131 0.41 16.83 -6.30
N ASP A 132 0.40 18.14 -6.15
CA ASP A 132 0.35 18.82 -4.85
C ASP A 132 -1.10 18.95 -4.40
N PHE A 133 -1.53 18.06 -3.51
CA PHE A 133 -2.86 18.11 -2.88
C PHE A 133 -2.73 18.66 -1.47
N GLN A 134 -3.75 19.41 -1.03
CA GLN A 134 -3.82 19.90 0.35
C GLN A 134 -3.83 18.75 1.39
N PRO A 135 -4.55 17.61 1.18
CA PRO A 135 -4.40 16.43 2.01
C PRO A 135 -2.98 15.84 1.96
N ASP A 136 -2.44 15.52 3.14
CA ASP A 136 -1.09 14.97 3.31
C ASP A 136 -1.02 13.44 3.22
N ILE A 137 -2.15 12.77 3.09
CA ILE A 137 -2.24 11.32 2.90
C ILE A 137 -3.58 10.96 2.26
N SER A 138 -3.59 10.05 1.31
CA SER A 138 -4.82 9.47 0.81
C SER A 138 -4.94 7.98 1.14
N LEU A 139 -6.17 7.54 1.39
CA LEU A 139 -6.51 6.17 1.77
C LEU A 139 -7.65 5.66 0.90
N GLN A 140 -7.40 4.69 0.06
CA GLN A 140 -8.46 3.95 -0.62
C GLN A 140 -8.63 2.59 0.03
N ALA A 141 -9.70 2.41 0.80
CA ALA A 141 -10.05 1.13 1.38
C ALA A 141 -11.04 0.36 0.48
N GLU A 142 -10.93 -0.95 0.47
CA GLU A 142 -11.90 -1.88 -0.13
C GLU A 142 -12.03 -3.14 0.77
N PRO A 143 -13.18 -3.82 0.77
CA PRO A 143 -14.36 -3.67 -0.09
C PRO A 143 -15.31 -2.54 0.38
N LEU A 144 -15.61 -1.61 -0.50
CA LEU A 144 -16.65 -0.58 -0.32
C LEU A 144 -17.72 -0.66 -1.41
N ILE A 145 -17.28 -0.97 -2.64
CA ILE A 145 -18.10 -1.00 -3.86
C ILE A 145 -17.78 -2.20 -4.76
N GLN A 146 -16.79 -3.02 -4.40
CA GLN A 146 -16.40 -4.22 -5.15
C GLN A 146 -16.12 -5.39 -4.20
N GLY A 147 -16.18 -6.63 -4.72
CA GLY A 147 -16.14 -7.84 -3.91
C GLY A 147 -17.51 -8.18 -3.33
N ASP A 148 -17.55 -8.94 -2.23
CA ASP A 148 -18.78 -9.34 -1.57
C ASP A 148 -19.44 -8.17 -0.83
N ALA A 149 -20.68 -7.85 -1.21
CA ALA A 149 -21.43 -6.75 -0.61
C ALA A 149 -21.68 -6.90 0.91
N GLN A 150 -21.62 -8.12 1.44
CA GLN A 150 -21.72 -8.37 2.88
C GLN A 150 -20.54 -7.78 3.67
N LEU A 151 -19.40 -7.56 3.02
CA LEU A 151 -18.21 -6.97 3.63
C LEU A 151 -18.18 -5.43 3.57
N TYR A 152 -19.06 -4.79 2.78
CA TYR A 152 -19.05 -3.32 2.63
C TYR A 152 -19.23 -2.54 3.95
N PRO A 153 -20.08 -2.97 4.90
CA PRO A 153 -20.17 -2.28 6.19
C PRO A 153 -18.84 -2.26 6.94
N LEU A 154 -18.12 -3.40 6.97
CA LEU A 154 -16.81 -3.52 7.61
C LEU A 154 -15.73 -2.73 6.87
N GLY A 155 -15.77 -2.70 5.53
CA GLY A 155 -14.89 -1.87 4.72
C GLY A 155 -15.04 -0.38 5.02
N ARG A 156 -16.30 0.10 5.16
CA ARG A 156 -16.58 1.48 5.57
C ARG A 156 -16.07 1.77 6.99
N GLU A 157 -16.32 0.86 7.93
CA GLU A 157 -15.81 0.99 9.30
C GLU A 157 -14.29 1.08 9.34
N LEU A 158 -13.59 0.22 8.59
CA LEU A 158 -12.14 0.26 8.46
C LEU A 158 -11.65 1.61 7.92
N ARG A 159 -12.21 2.08 6.79
CA ARG A 159 -11.86 3.37 6.20
C ARG A 159 -12.08 4.51 7.19
N ASP A 160 -13.25 4.57 7.81
CA ASP A 160 -13.64 5.67 8.70
C ASP A 160 -12.78 5.68 9.97
N ALA A 161 -12.47 4.49 10.53
CA ALA A 161 -11.59 4.36 11.69
C ALA A 161 -10.15 4.82 11.38
N LEU A 162 -9.59 4.43 10.22
CA LEU A 162 -8.27 4.86 9.78
C LEU A 162 -8.22 6.37 9.54
N THR A 163 -9.21 6.92 8.81
CA THR A 163 -9.32 8.36 8.55
C THR A 163 -9.41 9.16 9.86
N ALA A 164 -10.27 8.74 10.77
CA ALA A 164 -10.42 9.40 12.06
C ALA A 164 -9.14 9.29 12.93
N ARG A 165 -8.44 8.17 12.86
CA ARG A 165 -7.17 7.99 13.59
C ARG A 165 -6.08 8.93 13.09
N LEU A 166 -5.91 9.02 11.76
CA LEU A 166 -4.93 9.91 11.13
C LEU A 166 -5.25 11.38 11.42
N ALA A 167 -6.52 11.78 11.31
CA ALA A 167 -6.93 13.15 11.65
C ALA A 167 -6.61 13.51 13.11
N ARG A 168 -6.81 12.57 14.05
CA ARG A 168 -6.43 12.79 15.46
C ARG A 168 -4.91 12.88 15.67
N SER A 169 -4.12 12.33 14.76
CA SER A 169 -2.65 12.44 14.80
C SER A 169 -2.12 13.71 14.12
N GLY A 170 -3.00 14.56 13.60
CA GLY A 170 -2.65 15.84 12.98
C GLY A 170 -2.57 15.82 11.46
N SER A 171 -2.80 14.67 10.82
CA SER A 171 -2.87 14.55 9.36
C SER A 171 -4.19 15.07 8.81
N MET A 172 -4.21 15.39 7.52
CA MET A 172 -5.40 15.72 6.74
C MET A 172 -5.68 14.61 5.72
N PRO A 173 -6.28 13.47 6.15
CA PRO A 173 -6.46 12.33 5.28
C PRO A 173 -7.58 12.52 4.26
N LEU A 174 -7.33 12.12 3.01
CA LEU A 174 -8.31 12.00 1.95
C LEU A 174 -8.81 10.53 1.91
N PRO A 175 -10.12 10.25 2.09
CA PRO A 175 -10.62 8.87 2.22
C PRO A 175 -10.88 8.16 0.88
N PHE A 176 -10.16 8.53 -0.17
CA PHE A 176 -10.19 7.94 -1.52
C PHE A 176 -8.90 8.26 -2.28
N TYR A 177 -8.65 7.57 -3.40
CA TYR A 177 -7.56 7.90 -4.31
C TYR A 177 -7.93 9.14 -5.15
N PRO A 178 -7.08 10.19 -5.22
CA PRO A 178 -7.39 11.45 -5.90
C PRO A 178 -7.21 11.37 -7.43
N ASP A 179 -8.00 10.53 -8.08
CA ASP A 179 -8.02 10.44 -9.54
C ASP A 179 -8.88 11.58 -10.12
N LEU A 180 -8.31 12.37 -11.02
CA LEU A 180 -9.04 13.50 -11.63
C LEU A 180 -10.01 13.02 -12.70
N ALA A 181 -11.21 13.59 -12.73
CA ALA A 181 -12.22 13.26 -13.74
C ALA A 181 -11.74 13.58 -15.16
N ARG A 182 -10.93 14.62 -15.33
CA ARG A 182 -10.16 14.90 -16.54
C ARG A 182 -8.69 15.05 -16.16
N THR A 183 -7.84 14.25 -16.81
CA THR A 183 -6.38 14.32 -16.63
C THR A 183 -5.89 15.77 -16.76
N ASP A 184 -5.03 16.19 -15.85
CA ASP A 184 -4.42 17.52 -15.81
C ASP A 184 -5.39 18.71 -15.61
N ASP A 185 -6.63 18.46 -15.18
CA ASP A 185 -7.60 19.51 -14.86
C ASP A 185 -8.15 19.36 -13.44
N PRO A 186 -7.52 19.97 -12.42
CA PRO A 186 -8.01 19.91 -11.04
C PRO A 186 -9.43 20.44 -10.83
N ALA A 187 -9.90 21.37 -11.71
CA ALA A 187 -11.26 21.90 -11.65
C ALA A 187 -12.33 20.88 -12.08
N SER A 188 -11.94 19.78 -12.71
CA SER A 188 -12.85 18.70 -13.11
C SER A 188 -13.41 17.90 -11.93
N GLY A 189 -12.80 18.00 -10.75
CA GLY A 189 -13.13 17.20 -9.58
C GLY A 189 -12.54 15.78 -9.63
N PHE A 190 -12.88 14.96 -8.62
CA PHE A 190 -12.37 13.60 -8.49
C PHE A 190 -13.36 12.56 -9.02
N LEU A 191 -12.81 11.49 -9.58
CA LEU A 191 -13.55 10.32 -10.03
C LEU A 191 -13.31 9.17 -9.05
N LEU A 192 -14.37 8.68 -8.42
CA LEU A 192 -14.30 7.45 -7.63
C LEU A 192 -14.37 6.25 -8.57
N THR A 193 -13.25 5.57 -8.75
CA THR A 193 -13.10 4.50 -9.73
C THR A 193 -13.11 3.12 -9.07
N VAL A 194 -13.77 2.16 -9.71
CA VAL A 194 -13.64 0.73 -9.40
C VAL A 194 -12.40 0.20 -10.11
N TYR A 195 -11.42 -0.23 -9.36
CA TYR A 195 -10.18 -0.73 -9.93
C TYR A 195 -10.26 -2.21 -10.32
N SER A 196 -9.69 -2.52 -11.46
CA SER A 196 -9.57 -3.88 -11.98
C SER A 196 -8.74 -4.78 -11.02
N PRO A 197 -8.99 -6.11 -10.96
CA PRO A 197 -8.21 -7.05 -10.13
C PRO A 197 -6.71 -7.14 -10.47
N ARG A 198 -6.25 -6.46 -11.51
CA ARG A 198 -4.81 -6.34 -11.80
C ARG A 198 -4.06 -5.45 -10.80
N PHE A 199 -4.80 -4.64 -10.00
CA PHE A 199 -4.29 -3.82 -8.90
C PHE A 199 -4.58 -4.50 -7.55
N SER A 200 -3.83 -4.15 -6.51
CA SER A 200 -4.09 -4.64 -5.15
C SER A 200 -5.52 -4.32 -4.69
N THR A 201 -5.98 -3.08 -4.91
CA THR A 201 -7.31 -2.59 -4.54
C THR A 201 -8.46 -3.35 -5.21
N GLY A 202 -8.23 -3.95 -6.37
CA GLY A 202 -9.20 -4.82 -7.03
C GLY A 202 -9.01 -6.31 -6.69
N TYR A 203 -7.79 -6.76 -6.45
CA TYR A 203 -7.45 -8.17 -6.24
C TYR A 203 -7.96 -8.71 -4.90
N PHE A 204 -7.66 -8.03 -3.79
CA PHE A 204 -8.01 -8.49 -2.45
C PHE A 204 -9.53 -8.58 -2.21
N PRO A 205 -10.37 -7.61 -2.63
CA PRO A 205 -11.82 -7.72 -2.50
C PRO A 205 -12.42 -8.95 -3.21
N GLN A 206 -11.89 -9.35 -4.37
CA GLN A 206 -12.32 -10.56 -5.08
C GLN A 206 -11.97 -11.86 -4.32
N ARG A 207 -11.14 -11.76 -3.30
CA ARG A 207 -10.78 -12.87 -2.41
C ARG A 207 -11.45 -12.77 -1.04
N ASN A 208 -12.43 -11.89 -0.89
CA ASN A 208 -13.07 -11.57 0.39
C ASN A 208 -12.06 -11.12 1.45
N ARG A 209 -11.09 -10.28 1.05
CA ARG A 209 -10.08 -9.69 1.91
C ARG A 209 -10.13 -8.18 1.80
N PHE A 210 -9.69 -7.51 2.86
CA PHE A 210 -9.61 -6.06 2.88
C PHE A 210 -8.29 -5.58 2.27
N THR A 211 -8.33 -4.42 1.64
CA THR A 211 -7.12 -3.72 1.21
C THR A 211 -7.24 -2.23 1.50
N VAL A 212 -6.11 -1.62 1.79
CA VAL A 212 -5.97 -0.17 1.93
C VAL A 212 -4.78 0.26 1.09
N LEU A 213 -5.06 0.98 0.01
CA LEU A 213 -4.02 1.70 -0.72
C LEU A 213 -3.74 2.99 0.07
N VAL A 214 -2.48 3.23 0.37
CA VAL A 214 -1.99 4.42 1.05
C VAL A 214 -1.09 5.18 0.10
N GLU A 215 -1.36 6.47 -0.09
CA GLU A 215 -0.52 7.37 -0.89
C GLU A 215 -0.08 8.54 -0.03
N THR A 216 1.23 8.69 0.17
CA THR A 216 1.82 9.90 0.74
C THR A 216 2.20 10.88 -0.38
N PRO A 217 2.31 12.19 -0.12
CA PRO A 217 2.68 13.14 -1.16
C PRO A 217 4.14 12.95 -1.58
N SER A 218 4.40 13.06 -2.88
CA SER A 218 5.79 13.08 -3.40
C SER A 218 6.47 14.45 -3.25
N SER A 219 5.73 15.48 -2.85
CA SER A 219 6.24 16.81 -2.54
C SER A 219 6.14 17.04 -1.04
N TYR A 220 7.28 17.20 -0.37
CA TYR A 220 7.29 17.74 0.99
C TYR A 220 7.23 19.27 0.89
N PRO A 221 6.46 19.97 1.74
CA PRO A 221 6.55 21.41 1.85
C PRO A 221 7.99 21.78 2.22
N THR A 222 8.60 22.62 1.37
CA THR A 222 9.92 23.21 1.63
C THR A 222 9.85 24.21 2.79
#